data_4285ecaf54f36a250b2a86c2667c2698
#
_entry.id   4285ecaf54f36a250b2a86c2667c2698
#
_cell.length_a   1.000
_cell.length_b   1.000
_cell.length_c   1.000
_cell.angle_alpha   90.00
_cell.angle_beta   90.00
_cell.angle_gamma   90.00
#
_symmetry.space_group_name_H-M   'P 1'
#
loop_
_entity.id
_entity.type
_entity.pdbx_description
1 polymer ?
#
loop_
_entity_poly.entity_id
_entity_poly.type
_entity_poly.pdbx_seq_one_letter_code
_entity_poly.pdbx_strand_id
1 'polypeptide(L)'
;YPREKYQLATKNSAWANCQSREEAVSQFEISLERTGAGYFDFYLLHNLGENRTKPFDEFGMWDWIQEKKAEGKIRHIGFSFHSTADELEALLTAHPEMEFVQLQINYADWENSAIQSRACYEVARKHGKPVIIMEPVKGGMLATPPESVKEIFRAADPEASVASWAIRFAANLEGVITVLSG
;
A
#
# COMPACT_ATOMS: atom_id res chain seq x y z
N TYR A 1 -0.75 -1.50 -24.82
CA TYR A 1 0.47 -2.28 -24.56
C TYR A 1 0.10 -3.73 -24.35
N PRO A 2 0.94 -4.71 -24.78
CA PRO A 2 0.75 -6.11 -24.43
C PRO A 2 0.73 -6.31 -22.92
N ARG A 3 -0.12 -7.22 -22.41
CA ARG A 3 -0.38 -7.41 -20.98
C ARG A 3 0.89 -7.73 -20.18
N GLU A 4 1.82 -8.44 -20.75
CA GLU A 4 3.09 -8.86 -20.17
C GLU A 4 4.14 -7.73 -20.04
N LYS A 5 3.86 -6.54 -20.60
CA LYS A 5 4.79 -5.40 -20.59
C LYS A 5 4.57 -4.42 -19.44
N TYR A 6 3.55 -4.65 -18.61
CA TYR A 6 3.27 -3.82 -17.45
C TYR A 6 2.75 -4.66 -16.29
N GLN A 7 2.92 -4.16 -15.09
CA GLN A 7 2.33 -4.73 -13.89
C GLN A 7 1.03 -3.99 -13.55
N LEU A 8 0.00 -4.74 -13.23
CA LEU A 8 -1.31 -4.20 -12.88
C LEU A 8 -1.64 -4.53 -11.43
N ALA A 9 -2.00 -3.51 -10.68
CA ALA A 9 -2.43 -3.63 -9.29
C ALA A 9 -3.86 -3.14 -9.13
N THR A 10 -4.64 -3.81 -8.29
CA THR A 10 -5.95 -3.32 -7.83
C THR A 10 -6.24 -3.81 -6.41
N LYS A 11 -7.38 -3.39 -5.85
CA LYS A 11 -7.70 -3.62 -4.45
C LYS A 11 -9.13 -4.09 -4.27
N ASN A 12 -9.37 -4.89 -3.23
CA ASN A 12 -10.71 -5.24 -2.74
C ASN A 12 -11.08 -4.30 -1.59
N SER A 13 -12.24 -3.66 -1.67
CA SER A 13 -12.75 -2.72 -0.68
C SER A 13 -13.96 -3.27 0.06
N ALA A 14 -13.88 -4.51 0.55
CA ALA A 14 -14.99 -5.19 1.25
C ALA A 14 -15.56 -4.36 2.41
N TRP A 15 -14.71 -3.63 3.13
CA TRP A 15 -15.11 -2.77 4.25
C TRP A 15 -15.99 -1.58 3.86
N ALA A 16 -15.92 -1.10 2.62
CA ALA A 16 -16.58 0.15 2.22
C ALA A 16 -18.03 -0.05 1.79
N ASN A 17 -18.33 -1.09 1.02
CA ASN A 17 -19.62 -1.18 0.33
C ASN A 17 -20.22 -2.59 0.28
N CYS A 18 -19.56 -3.61 0.86
CA CYS A 18 -20.06 -4.98 0.80
C CYS A 18 -20.87 -5.33 2.05
N GLN A 19 -22.00 -5.99 1.82
CA GLN A 19 -22.86 -6.54 2.86
C GLN A 19 -22.73 -8.07 2.96
N SER A 20 -22.04 -8.69 2.01
CA SER A 20 -21.86 -10.13 1.96
C SER A 20 -20.53 -10.54 1.31
N ARG A 21 -20.15 -11.81 1.50
CA ARG A 21 -19.01 -12.42 0.83
C ARG A 21 -19.15 -12.36 -0.70
N GLU A 22 -20.34 -12.61 -1.22
CA GLU A 22 -20.61 -12.61 -2.66
C GLU A 22 -20.32 -11.24 -3.28
N GLU A 23 -20.73 -10.17 -2.61
CA GLU A 23 -20.43 -8.80 -3.05
C GLU A 23 -18.93 -8.51 -2.99
N ALA A 24 -18.25 -8.91 -1.92
CA ALA A 24 -16.81 -8.74 -1.79
C ALA A 24 -16.04 -9.48 -2.89
N VAL A 25 -16.38 -10.72 -3.16
CA VAL A 25 -15.77 -11.54 -4.21
C VAL A 25 -16.05 -10.96 -5.60
N SER A 26 -17.26 -10.46 -5.86
CA SER A 26 -17.66 -9.91 -7.16
C SER A 26 -16.82 -8.72 -7.60
N GLN A 27 -16.24 -7.95 -6.67
CA GLN A 27 -15.34 -6.83 -7.00
C GLN A 27 -14.13 -7.27 -7.84
N PHE A 28 -13.64 -8.48 -7.59
CA PHE A 28 -12.51 -9.03 -8.36
C PHE A 28 -12.90 -9.33 -9.80
N GLU A 29 -14.02 -10.02 -10.00
CA GLU A 29 -14.50 -10.38 -11.33
C GLU A 29 -14.86 -9.12 -12.15
N ILE A 30 -15.52 -8.14 -11.52
CA ILE A 30 -15.79 -6.84 -12.12
C ILE A 30 -14.50 -6.14 -12.55
N SER A 31 -13.46 -6.20 -11.71
CA SER A 31 -12.17 -5.58 -12.01
C SER A 31 -11.46 -6.29 -13.17
N LEU A 32 -11.52 -7.63 -13.26
CA LEU A 32 -10.99 -8.39 -14.38
C LEU A 32 -11.71 -8.07 -15.67
N GLU A 33 -13.05 -8.02 -15.64
CA GLU A 33 -13.88 -7.68 -16.80
C GLU A 33 -13.56 -6.26 -17.30
N ARG A 34 -13.56 -5.27 -16.42
CA ARG A 34 -13.29 -3.87 -16.78
C ARG A 34 -11.91 -3.63 -17.36
N THR A 35 -10.92 -4.36 -16.89
CA THR A 35 -9.53 -4.21 -17.35
C THR A 35 -9.22 -5.09 -18.56
N GLY A 36 -9.95 -6.17 -18.76
CA GLY A 36 -9.64 -7.21 -19.75
C GLY A 36 -8.29 -7.89 -19.50
N ALA A 37 -7.73 -7.77 -18.29
CA ALA A 37 -6.34 -8.13 -18.01
C ALA A 37 -6.11 -9.65 -17.87
N GLY A 38 -7.14 -10.42 -17.57
CA GLY A 38 -7.06 -11.86 -17.33
C GLY A 38 -6.46 -12.26 -15.98
N TYR A 39 -5.57 -11.45 -15.42
CA TYR A 39 -4.95 -11.63 -14.10
C TYR A 39 -4.43 -10.29 -13.57
N PHE A 40 -4.17 -10.20 -12.24
CA PHE A 40 -3.48 -9.07 -11.60
C PHE A 40 -2.08 -9.49 -11.14
N ASP A 41 -1.11 -8.60 -11.32
CA ASP A 41 0.23 -8.81 -10.77
C ASP A 41 0.23 -8.60 -9.26
N PHE A 42 -0.47 -7.56 -8.77
CA PHE A 42 -0.62 -7.27 -7.35
C PHE A 42 -2.11 -7.10 -7.00
N TYR A 43 -2.56 -7.78 -5.98
CA TYR A 43 -3.92 -7.61 -5.47
C TYR A 43 -3.90 -7.39 -3.96
N LEU A 44 -4.60 -6.36 -3.50
CA LEU A 44 -4.56 -5.93 -2.12
C LEU A 44 -5.93 -6.03 -1.46
N LEU A 45 -5.97 -6.45 -0.21
CA LEU A 45 -7.05 -6.13 0.70
C LEU A 45 -6.89 -4.66 1.13
N HIS A 46 -7.92 -3.84 0.88
CA HIS A 46 -7.79 -2.38 0.90
C HIS A 46 -8.06 -1.78 2.28
N ASN A 47 -7.12 -0.93 2.76
CA ASN A 47 -7.32 -0.03 3.87
C ASN A 47 -7.60 -0.74 5.21
N LEU A 48 -6.82 -1.78 5.51
CA LEU A 48 -6.92 -2.51 6.76
C LEU A 48 -6.53 -1.62 7.96
N GLY A 49 -7.03 -1.99 9.10
CA GLY A 49 -6.84 -1.33 10.38
C GLY A 49 -8.18 -0.90 10.99
N GLU A 50 -8.23 -0.86 12.31
CA GLU A 50 -9.44 -0.57 13.08
C GLU A 50 -10.61 -1.50 12.67
N ASN A 51 -11.81 -0.96 12.61
CA ASN A 51 -13.01 -1.73 12.22
C ASN A 51 -13.04 -2.17 10.74
N ARG A 52 -12.11 -1.68 9.90
CA ARG A 52 -12.07 -1.99 8.46
C ARG A 52 -11.50 -3.39 8.16
N THR A 53 -10.78 -3.99 9.10
CA THR A 53 -10.29 -5.36 8.97
C THR A 53 -11.41 -6.39 9.10
N LYS A 54 -12.37 -6.13 10.00
CA LYS A 54 -13.44 -7.06 10.35
C LYS A 54 -14.23 -7.66 9.16
N PRO A 55 -14.67 -6.88 8.13
CA PRO A 55 -15.35 -7.46 6.98
C PRO A 55 -14.49 -8.48 6.19
N PHE A 56 -13.17 -8.32 6.16
CA PHE A 56 -12.30 -9.29 5.50
C PHE A 56 -12.24 -10.62 6.25
N ASP A 57 -12.29 -10.58 7.59
CA ASP A 57 -12.38 -11.75 8.44
C ASP A 57 -13.75 -12.45 8.27
N GLU A 58 -14.83 -11.70 8.41
CA GLU A 58 -16.20 -12.21 8.34
C GLU A 58 -16.55 -12.82 6.98
N PHE A 59 -16.01 -12.26 5.89
CA PHE A 59 -16.24 -12.74 4.54
C PHE A 59 -15.20 -13.78 4.09
N GLY A 60 -14.24 -14.16 4.94
CA GLY A 60 -13.21 -15.16 4.63
C GLY A 60 -12.32 -14.75 3.47
N MET A 61 -11.94 -13.45 3.39
CA MET A 61 -11.19 -12.92 2.26
C MET A 61 -9.71 -13.29 2.29
N TRP A 62 -9.17 -13.69 3.44
CA TRP A 62 -7.79 -14.14 3.58
C TRP A 62 -7.54 -15.48 2.85
N ASP A 63 -8.45 -16.43 3.01
CA ASP A 63 -8.39 -17.70 2.29
C ASP A 63 -8.70 -17.49 0.80
N TRP A 64 -9.71 -16.70 0.51
CA TRP A 64 -10.14 -16.44 -0.85
C TRP A 64 -9.02 -15.81 -1.72
N ILE A 65 -8.24 -14.86 -1.18
CA ILE A 65 -7.15 -14.22 -1.95
C ILE A 65 -6.03 -15.23 -2.26
N GLN A 66 -5.77 -16.18 -1.35
CA GLN A 66 -4.82 -17.28 -1.55
C GLN A 66 -5.34 -18.26 -2.63
N GLU A 67 -6.64 -18.57 -2.62
CA GLU A 67 -7.27 -19.39 -3.66
C GLU A 67 -7.08 -18.74 -5.04
N LYS A 68 -7.35 -17.43 -5.18
CA LYS A 68 -7.15 -16.71 -6.44
C LYS A 68 -5.69 -16.65 -6.88
N LYS A 69 -4.77 -16.62 -5.96
CA LYS A 69 -3.35 -16.78 -6.25
C LYS A 69 -3.02 -18.19 -6.76
N ALA A 70 -3.52 -19.21 -6.10
CA ALA A 70 -3.32 -20.61 -6.52
C ALA A 70 -3.94 -20.90 -7.91
N GLU A 71 -5.05 -20.25 -8.26
CA GLU A 71 -5.65 -20.28 -9.59
C GLU A 71 -4.83 -19.53 -10.67
N GLY A 72 -3.76 -18.82 -10.29
CA GLY A 72 -2.95 -18.00 -11.19
C GLY A 72 -3.62 -16.69 -11.63
N LYS A 73 -4.71 -16.28 -10.97
CA LYS A 73 -5.42 -15.03 -11.22
C LYS A 73 -4.79 -13.83 -10.51
N ILE A 74 -3.99 -14.08 -9.49
CA ILE A 74 -3.20 -13.09 -8.75
C ILE A 74 -1.77 -13.62 -8.65
N ARG A 75 -0.77 -12.77 -8.93
CA ARG A 75 0.64 -13.14 -8.76
C ARG A 75 1.16 -12.88 -7.34
N HIS A 76 0.87 -11.68 -6.81
CA HIS A 76 1.29 -11.25 -5.48
C HIS A 76 0.12 -10.73 -4.67
N ILE A 77 -0.02 -11.24 -3.44
CA ILE A 77 -1.09 -10.88 -2.51
C ILE A 77 -0.55 -10.02 -1.36
N GLY A 78 -1.30 -9.00 -0.97
CA GLY A 78 -0.92 -8.11 0.11
C GLY A 78 -2.09 -7.26 0.58
N PHE A 79 -1.80 -6.24 1.35
CA PHE A 79 -2.83 -5.31 1.81
C PHE A 79 -2.29 -3.87 1.93
N SER A 80 -3.18 -2.89 1.89
CA SER A 80 -2.87 -1.53 2.30
C SER A 80 -3.35 -1.30 3.72
N PHE A 81 -2.57 -0.53 4.49
CA PHE A 81 -2.76 -0.40 5.92
C PHE A 81 -2.75 1.07 6.37
N HIS A 82 -3.67 1.43 7.28
CA HIS A 82 -3.85 2.76 7.84
C HIS A 82 -4.30 2.68 9.31
N SER A 83 -3.42 2.20 10.17
CA SER A 83 -3.64 2.18 11.61
C SER A 83 -2.31 2.11 12.37
N THR A 84 -2.30 1.63 13.61
CA THR A 84 -1.13 1.61 14.49
C THR A 84 -0.15 0.48 14.16
N ALA A 85 1.10 0.66 14.54
CA ALA A 85 2.14 -0.36 14.35
C ALA A 85 1.83 -1.67 15.11
N ASP A 86 1.22 -1.58 16.30
CA ASP A 86 0.83 -2.77 17.07
C ASP A 86 -0.24 -3.60 16.33
N GLU A 87 -1.19 -2.92 15.68
CA GLU A 87 -2.21 -3.60 14.88
C GLU A 87 -1.60 -4.24 13.63
N LEU A 88 -0.63 -3.57 12.98
CA LEU A 88 0.10 -4.12 11.85
C LEU A 88 0.92 -5.37 12.26
N GLU A 89 1.57 -5.32 13.43
CA GLU A 89 2.30 -6.47 14.00
C GLU A 89 1.35 -7.67 14.19
N ALA A 90 0.18 -7.41 14.77
CA ALA A 90 -0.84 -8.45 14.97
C ALA A 90 -1.31 -9.05 13.65
N LEU A 91 -1.61 -8.21 12.65
CA LEU A 91 -2.05 -8.65 11.32
C LEU A 91 -0.99 -9.49 10.60
N LEU A 92 0.25 -9.04 10.58
CA LEU A 92 1.33 -9.78 9.91
C LEU A 92 1.72 -11.07 10.64
N THR A 93 1.49 -11.13 11.95
CA THR A 93 1.63 -12.37 12.73
C THR A 93 0.51 -13.36 12.41
N ALA A 94 -0.73 -12.88 12.28
CA ALA A 94 -1.89 -13.71 11.97
C ALA A 94 -1.91 -14.17 10.50
N HIS A 95 -1.41 -13.34 9.58
CA HIS A 95 -1.43 -13.55 8.13
C HIS A 95 -0.03 -13.52 7.51
N PRO A 96 0.86 -14.47 7.88
CA PRO A 96 2.23 -14.50 7.35
C PRO A 96 2.29 -14.81 5.84
N GLU A 97 1.21 -15.28 5.24
CA GLU A 97 1.07 -15.54 3.81
C GLU A 97 1.02 -14.26 2.96
N MET A 98 0.68 -13.12 3.55
CA MET A 98 0.72 -11.84 2.83
C MET A 98 2.15 -11.48 2.43
N GLU A 99 2.37 -11.16 1.16
CA GLU A 99 3.70 -11.04 0.57
C GLU A 99 4.26 -9.62 0.63
N PHE A 100 3.41 -8.60 0.75
CA PHE A 100 3.82 -7.20 0.83
C PHE A 100 2.77 -6.35 1.55
N VAL A 101 3.18 -5.16 1.98
CA VAL A 101 2.30 -4.17 2.61
C VAL A 101 2.41 -2.83 1.90
N GLN A 102 1.29 -2.16 1.66
CA GLN A 102 1.27 -0.78 1.18
C GLN A 102 1.05 0.16 2.36
N LEU A 103 1.99 1.07 2.60
CA LEU A 103 2.02 2.02 3.73
C LEU A 103 2.05 3.47 3.27
N GLN A 104 1.44 4.36 4.06
CA GLN A 104 1.58 5.80 3.91
C GLN A 104 2.93 6.24 4.49
N ILE A 105 3.86 6.65 3.63
CA ILE A 105 5.20 7.06 4.05
C ILE A 105 5.65 8.31 3.31
N ASN A 106 6.02 9.34 4.08
CA ASN A 106 6.71 10.53 3.63
C ASN A 106 7.51 11.14 4.79
N TYR A 107 8.44 12.04 4.50
CA TYR A 107 9.31 12.60 5.54
C TYR A 107 8.56 13.44 6.60
N ALA A 108 7.41 14.04 6.25
CA ALA A 108 6.63 14.86 7.18
C ALA A 108 5.84 14.00 8.19
N ASP A 109 5.42 12.81 7.77
CA ASP A 109 4.67 11.87 8.60
C ASP A 109 5.57 10.84 9.31
N TRP A 110 6.88 10.84 9.02
CA TRP A 110 7.81 9.81 9.47
C TRP A 110 7.78 9.59 10.98
N GLU A 111 7.84 10.68 11.77
CA GLU A 111 7.77 10.67 13.25
C GLU A 111 6.37 11.07 13.77
N ASN A 112 5.34 11.09 12.94
CA ASN A 112 4.00 11.45 13.36
C ASN A 112 3.37 10.34 14.18
N SER A 113 3.02 10.64 15.44
CA SER A 113 2.49 9.65 16.39
C SER A 113 1.10 9.11 16.03
N ALA A 114 0.32 9.82 15.22
CA ALA A 114 -1.00 9.36 14.80
C ALA A 114 -0.92 8.47 13.54
N ILE A 115 0.00 8.78 12.61
CA ILE A 115 0.17 8.01 11.37
C ILE A 115 1.12 6.84 11.57
N GLN A 116 2.13 7.01 12.43
CA GLN A 116 3.13 6.00 12.79
C GLN A 116 3.88 5.41 11.58
N SER A 117 4.18 6.24 10.56
CA SER A 117 4.82 5.78 9.32
C SER A 117 6.08 4.97 9.57
N ARG A 118 6.99 5.49 10.41
CA ARG A 118 8.24 4.81 10.77
C ARG A 118 7.99 3.49 11.48
N ALA A 119 7.14 3.50 12.51
CA ALA A 119 6.88 2.30 13.29
C ALA A 119 6.23 1.19 12.45
N CYS A 120 5.26 1.53 11.58
CA CYS A 120 4.67 0.59 10.63
C CYS A 120 5.70 0.05 9.63
N TYR A 121 6.59 0.91 9.12
CA TYR A 121 7.68 0.48 8.24
C TYR A 121 8.62 -0.50 8.96
N GLU A 122 9.04 -0.21 10.19
CA GLU A 122 9.91 -1.09 10.97
C GLU A 122 9.24 -2.46 11.25
N VAL A 123 7.93 -2.47 11.53
CA VAL A 123 7.15 -3.72 11.66
C VAL A 123 7.17 -4.52 10.35
N ALA A 124 6.87 -3.89 9.21
CA ALA A 124 6.90 -4.58 7.91
C ALA A 124 8.28 -5.18 7.63
N ARG A 125 9.36 -4.43 7.93
CA ARG A 125 10.75 -4.91 7.77
C ARG A 125 11.08 -6.07 8.71
N LYS A 126 10.65 -6.01 9.96
CA LYS A 126 10.79 -7.10 10.94
C LYS A 126 10.18 -8.41 10.45
N HIS A 127 9.01 -8.34 9.81
CA HIS A 127 8.35 -9.49 9.19
C HIS A 127 8.89 -9.85 7.80
N GLY A 128 9.94 -9.18 7.33
CA GLY A 128 10.53 -9.43 6.00
C GLY A 128 9.63 -9.06 4.83
N LYS A 129 8.64 -8.19 5.05
CA LYS A 129 7.69 -7.80 4.01
C LYS A 129 8.22 -6.61 3.22
N PRO A 130 8.28 -6.71 1.88
CA PRO A 130 8.48 -5.57 1.00
C PRO A 130 7.38 -4.53 1.18
N VAL A 131 7.75 -3.26 0.97
CA VAL A 131 6.83 -2.13 1.16
C VAL A 131 6.55 -1.43 -0.17
N ILE A 132 5.28 -1.17 -0.44
CA ILE A 132 4.81 -0.23 -1.46
C ILE A 132 4.45 1.07 -0.74
N ILE A 133 4.96 2.21 -1.21
CA ILE A 133 4.70 3.50 -0.57
C ILE A 133 3.58 4.24 -1.29
N MET A 134 2.57 4.66 -0.53
CA MET A 134 1.55 5.62 -0.94
C MET A 134 1.76 6.97 -0.21
N GLU A 135 1.20 8.04 -0.74
CA GLU A 135 1.29 9.41 -0.21
C GLU A 135 2.75 9.93 -0.07
N PRO A 136 3.68 9.64 -0.99
CA PRO A 136 5.07 10.07 -0.85
C PRO A 136 5.21 11.60 -0.82
N VAL A 137 4.28 12.32 -1.46
CA VAL A 137 4.25 13.80 -1.51
C VAL A 137 3.09 14.38 -0.70
N LYS A 138 2.40 13.54 0.11
CA LYS A 138 1.30 13.93 1.01
C LYS A 138 0.22 14.73 0.28
N GLY A 139 -0.38 14.12 -0.76
CA GLY A 139 -1.41 14.78 -1.57
C GLY A 139 -0.92 16.06 -2.28
N GLY A 140 0.39 16.16 -2.55
CA GLY A 140 1.00 17.34 -3.17
C GLY A 140 1.50 18.40 -2.18
N MET A 141 1.18 18.32 -0.89
CA MET A 141 1.60 19.33 0.11
C MET A 141 3.12 19.49 0.17
N LEU A 142 3.87 18.40 0.01
CA LEU A 142 5.34 18.42 0.07
C LEU A 142 6.01 18.95 -1.21
N ALA A 143 5.25 19.23 -2.26
CA ALA A 143 5.75 19.93 -3.43
C ALA A 143 5.83 21.46 -3.19
N THR A 144 5.07 22.00 -2.23
CA THR A 144 5.03 23.42 -1.88
C THR A 144 5.17 23.66 -0.37
N PRO A 145 6.24 23.16 0.28
CA PRO A 145 6.44 23.37 1.70
C PRO A 145 6.76 24.83 2.01
N PRO A 146 6.80 25.23 3.30
CA PRO A 146 7.23 26.58 3.72
C PRO A 146 8.60 26.98 3.16
N GLU A 147 8.83 28.29 2.99
CA GLU A 147 10.07 28.79 2.38
C GLU A 147 11.32 28.35 3.15
N SER A 148 11.28 28.31 4.47
CA SER A 148 12.39 27.81 5.31
C SER A 148 12.81 26.37 4.96
N VAL A 149 11.88 25.50 4.55
CA VAL A 149 12.18 24.15 4.12
C VAL A 149 12.78 24.14 2.71
N LYS A 150 12.26 25.01 1.81
CA LYS A 150 12.80 25.14 0.45
C LYS A 150 14.25 25.65 0.46
N GLU A 151 14.57 26.58 1.38
CA GLU A 151 15.93 27.08 1.56
C GLU A 151 16.91 25.94 1.93
N ILE A 152 16.52 25.04 2.83
CA ILE A 152 17.32 23.85 3.17
C ILE A 152 17.56 22.97 1.92
N PHE A 153 16.51 22.72 1.15
CA PHE A 153 16.63 21.89 -0.06
C PHE A 153 17.51 22.55 -1.12
N ARG A 154 17.36 23.86 -1.36
CA ARG A 154 18.24 24.62 -2.30
C ARG A 154 19.70 24.64 -1.86
N ALA A 155 19.94 24.73 -0.56
CA ALA A 155 21.31 24.68 -0.04
C ALA A 155 21.98 23.32 -0.26
N ALA A 156 21.18 22.24 -0.23
CA ALA A 156 21.67 20.87 -0.42
C ALA A 156 21.85 20.52 -1.92
N ASP A 157 20.91 20.90 -2.76
CA ASP A 157 20.94 20.68 -4.22
C ASP A 157 20.04 21.72 -4.91
N PRO A 158 20.62 22.81 -5.47
CA PRO A 158 19.83 23.89 -6.08
C PRO A 158 19.11 23.49 -7.36
N GLU A 159 19.55 22.43 -8.03
CA GLU A 159 18.95 21.92 -9.26
C GLU A 159 17.80 20.92 -9.01
N ALA A 160 17.69 20.40 -7.79
CA ALA A 160 16.64 19.45 -7.45
C ALA A 160 15.29 20.12 -7.25
N SER A 161 14.23 19.58 -7.86
CA SER A 161 12.87 20.04 -7.56
C SER A 161 12.48 19.69 -6.12
N VAL A 162 11.67 20.55 -5.48
CA VAL A 162 11.23 20.36 -4.10
C VAL A 162 10.52 19.00 -3.92
N ALA A 163 9.64 18.64 -4.85
CA ALA A 163 8.93 17.35 -4.80
C ALA A 163 9.88 16.14 -4.89
N SER A 164 11.02 16.29 -5.58
CA SER A 164 11.98 15.18 -5.73
C SER A 164 12.57 14.74 -4.40
N TRP A 165 12.68 15.62 -3.41
CA TRP A 165 13.18 15.27 -2.07
C TRP A 165 12.24 14.30 -1.36
N ALA A 166 10.92 14.47 -1.49
CA ALA A 166 9.95 13.54 -0.93
C ALA A 166 10.02 12.16 -1.59
N ILE A 167 10.16 12.13 -2.92
CA ILE A 167 10.32 10.87 -3.66
C ILE A 167 11.65 10.19 -3.31
N ARG A 168 12.76 10.94 -3.26
CA ARG A 168 14.08 10.41 -2.87
C ARG A 168 14.05 9.83 -1.45
N PHE A 169 13.40 10.51 -0.49
CA PHE A 169 13.24 9.98 0.86
C PHE A 169 12.55 8.61 0.84
N ALA A 170 11.39 8.53 0.20
CA ALA A 170 10.61 7.30 0.12
C ALA A 170 11.37 6.18 -0.61
N ALA A 171 12.00 6.49 -1.74
CA ALA A 171 12.69 5.50 -2.58
C ALA A 171 14.01 4.97 -1.98
N ASN A 172 14.61 5.68 -1.04
CA ASN A 172 15.85 5.24 -0.38
C ASN A 172 15.62 4.32 0.83
N LEU A 173 14.40 4.11 1.24
CA LEU A 173 14.10 3.20 2.35
C LEU A 173 14.31 1.75 1.91
N GLU A 174 15.03 0.98 2.72
CA GLU A 174 15.32 -0.42 2.41
C GLU A 174 14.04 -1.27 2.31
N GLY A 175 13.98 -2.19 1.33
CA GLY A 175 12.83 -3.06 1.12
C GLY A 175 11.61 -2.38 0.48
N VAL A 176 11.74 -1.14 0.07
CA VAL A 176 10.73 -0.48 -0.78
C VAL A 176 10.87 -1.00 -2.21
N ILE A 177 9.77 -1.51 -2.75
CA ILE A 177 9.72 -2.05 -4.12
C ILE A 177 9.05 -1.10 -5.12
N THR A 178 8.22 -0.20 -4.63
CA THR A 178 7.53 0.79 -5.47
C THR A 178 7.11 2.01 -4.63
N VAL A 179 7.22 3.18 -5.24
CA VAL A 179 6.67 4.45 -4.74
C VAL A 179 5.56 4.88 -5.70
N LEU A 180 4.34 4.97 -5.20
CA LEU A 180 3.19 5.35 -6.02
C LEU A 180 3.17 6.86 -6.22
N SER A 181 3.06 7.30 -7.47
CA SER A 181 2.77 8.67 -7.84
C SER A 181 1.25 8.84 -7.99
N GLY A 182 0.67 9.80 -7.29
CA GLY A 182 -0.73 10.17 -7.43
C GLY A 182 -0.94 11.23 -8.50
#